data_56afc1ada1ead9040d11627f066c4f1e
#
_entry.id   56afc1ada1ead9040d11627f066c4f1e
#
_cell.length_a   1.000
_cell.length_b   1.000
_cell.length_c   1.000
_cell.angle_alpha   90.00
_cell.angle_beta   90.00
_cell.angle_gamma   90.00
#
_symmetry.space_group_name_H-M   'P 1'
#
loop_
_entity.id
_entity.type
_entity.pdbx_description
1 polymer ?
#
loop_
_entity_poly.entity_id
_entity_poly.type
_entity_poly.pdbx_seq_one_letter_code
_entity_poly.pdbx_strand_id
1 'polypeptide(L)'
;MRKLLQLLCVCLALGLPLTAQTSYILTASPSNVQSVVNQHGLTVVKELYDGTNCVMLVTSASADVAGTETEVESDLLVVGFEPEQRAVLPELTGLTQPTLTQSTTSILDTLPGRTLVPFFGSIVPSNYSTQTATSIIRLGDARTATNLTGSGTVAIIDTGADLSHPALSGAMVTGYDFTRDTLGASELADLDPTVAAQLQQSTTSILDAQNTLVLNSAVAILNQSTTSILDQSTTSILDSSLAEFGHGTMTAGIVHLVAPTAKIMPLKAFRADGSSNLSDIIRAIYYGADHGANVISMSFSMAQSSPGLQAAVQYALSKNVSMIASSGNDGLKILVYPASYGGVQGVGSSTNTDLRSAFSNYGSGVVTFAAPGEGVITTYPGGNYAAGWGTSFSTPMVAGAAALVLQARPASKPGDITNALSKTKQISDMGYGRIDLYQSLMNLVNNSGTTASTSGTSGK
;
A
#
# COMPACT_ATOMS: atom_id res chain seq x y z
N MET A 1 -3.05 17.29 -32.47
CA MET A 1 -2.73 18.66 -32.10
C MET A 1 -3.56 19.71 -32.88
N ARG A 2 -3.61 19.76 -34.23
CA ARG A 2 -4.39 20.78 -34.97
C ARG A 2 -5.90 20.81 -34.66
N LYS A 3 -6.56 19.66 -34.47
CA LYS A 3 -8.01 19.59 -34.16
C LYS A 3 -8.34 20.00 -32.72
N LEU A 4 -7.44 19.74 -31.75
CA LEU A 4 -7.61 20.18 -30.37
C LEU A 4 -7.44 21.69 -30.23
N LEU A 5 -6.50 22.27 -30.99
CA LEU A 5 -6.28 23.73 -31.01
C LEU A 5 -7.46 24.48 -31.65
N GLN A 6 -8.13 23.89 -32.64
CA GLN A 6 -9.31 24.46 -33.26
C GLN A 6 -10.54 24.43 -32.34
N LEU A 7 -10.69 23.39 -31.51
CA LEU A 7 -11.77 23.31 -30.51
C LEU A 7 -11.55 24.35 -29.38
N LEU A 8 -10.30 24.52 -28.94
CA LEU A 8 -9.96 25.53 -27.91
C LEU A 8 -10.18 26.97 -28.42
N CYS A 9 -9.87 27.25 -29.69
CA CYS A 9 -10.12 28.57 -30.30
C CYS A 9 -11.62 28.86 -30.48
N VAL A 10 -12.46 27.85 -30.71
CA VAL A 10 -13.93 28.06 -30.86
C VAL A 10 -14.56 28.34 -29.49
N CYS A 11 -14.11 27.70 -28.41
CA CYS A 11 -14.60 27.97 -27.06
C CYS A 11 -14.22 29.39 -26.57
N LEU A 12 -13.02 29.87 -26.90
CA LEU A 12 -12.59 31.25 -26.59
C LEU A 12 -13.37 32.32 -27.38
N ALA A 13 -13.87 31.96 -28.57
CA ALA A 13 -14.63 32.91 -29.41
C ALA A 13 -16.10 33.07 -28.99
N LEU A 14 -16.66 32.11 -28.19
CA LEU A 14 -18.06 32.16 -27.79
C LEU A 14 -18.30 32.66 -26.35
N GLY A 15 -17.22 33.00 -25.61
CA GLY A 15 -17.35 33.56 -24.25
C GLY A 15 -18.12 32.66 -23.26
N LEU A 16 -18.27 31.38 -23.55
CA LEU A 16 -18.89 30.43 -22.64
C LEU A 16 -17.93 30.20 -21.46
N PRO A 17 -18.40 30.41 -20.21
CA PRO A 17 -17.60 30.05 -19.06
C PRO A 17 -17.29 28.55 -19.15
N LEU A 18 -16.00 28.18 -19.07
CA LEU A 18 -15.61 26.82 -18.76
C LEU A 18 -16.10 26.57 -17.31
N THR A 19 -17.34 26.10 -17.16
CA THR A 19 -17.78 25.61 -15.85
C THR A 19 -16.94 24.38 -15.53
N ALA A 20 -16.19 24.46 -14.43
CA ALA A 20 -15.48 23.29 -13.92
C ALA A 20 -16.55 22.23 -13.60
N GLN A 21 -16.55 21.15 -14.37
CA GLN A 21 -17.42 20.00 -14.08
C GLN A 21 -16.91 19.29 -12.85
N THR A 22 -17.77 19.09 -11.87
CA THR A 22 -17.45 18.29 -10.68
C THR A 22 -17.62 16.80 -11.01
N SER A 23 -16.65 16.00 -10.64
CA SER A 23 -16.68 14.54 -10.80
C SER A 23 -17.23 13.87 -9.54
N TYR A 24 -17.99 12.80 -9.73
CA TYR A 24 -18.61 12.03 -8.66
C TYR A 24 -18.42 10.53 -8.93
N ILE A 25 -18.45 9.74 -7.86
CA ILE A 25 -18.52 8.28 -7.90
C ILE A 25 -19.99 7.90 -7.68
N LEU A 26 -20.61 7.33 -8.71
CA LEU A 26 -21.99 6.80 -8.69
C LEU A 26 -21.94 5.28 -8.53
N THR A 27 -22.68 4.76 -7.57
CA THR A 27 -22.91 3.32 -7.39
C THR A 27 -24.42 3.05 -7.51
N ALA A 28 -24.81 2.19 -8.44
CA ALA A 28 -26.17 1.73 -8.64
C ALA A 28 -26.18 0.27 -9.14
N SER A 29 -27.36 -0.38 -9.18
CA SER A 29 -27.44 -1.70 -9.82
C SER A 29 -27.18 -1.58 -11.33
N PRO A 30 -26.64 -2.62 -11.99
CA PRO A 30 -26.40 -2.60 -13.44
C PRO A 30 -27.66 -2.29 -14.28
N SER A 31 -28.83 -2.71 -13.79
CA SER A 31 -30.12 -2.43 -14.45
C SER A 31 -30.58 -0.98 -14.32
N ASN A 32 -30.12 -0.25 -13.32
CA ASN A 32 -30.61 1.08 -12.96
C ASN A 32 -29.63 2.21 -13.29
N VAL A 33 -28.33 1.92 -13.38
CA VAL A 33 -27.28 2.93 -13.52
C VAL A 33 -27.52 3.89 -14.69
N GLN A 34 -27.93 3.37 -15.86
CA GLN A 34 -28.21 4.22 -17.02
C GLN A 34 -29.47 5.09 -16.83
N SER A 35 -30.47 4.60 -16.09
CA SER A 35 -31.67 5.37 -15.75
C SER A 35 -31.30 6.54 -14.83
N VAL A 36 -30.50 6.29 -13.80
CA VAL A 36 -30.01 7.34 -12.86
C VAL A 36 -29.19 8.38 -13.61
N VAL A 37 -28.24 7.95 -14.45
CA VAL A 37 -27.40 8.86 -15.27
C VAL A 37 -28.26 9.78 -16.12
N ASN A 38 -29.28 9.23 -16.80
CA ASN A 38 -30.17 10.02 -17.66
C ASN A 38 -31.10 10.94 -16.86
N GLN A 39 -31.66 10.46 -15.76
CA GLN A 39 -32.62 11.20 -14.91
C GLN A 39 -31.97 12.44 -14.29
N HIS A 40 -30.72 12.32 -13.84
CA HIS A 40 -29.99 13.40 -13.17
C HIS A 40 -29.05 14.18 -14.10
N GLY A 41 -29.13 13.95 -15.42
CA GLY A 41 -28.32 14.67 -16.40
C GLY A 41 -26.80 14.51 -16.20
N LEU A 42 -26.38 13.37 -15.67
CA LEU A 42 -24.99 13.05 -15.45
C LEU A 42 -24.30 12.60 -16.75
N THR A 43 -23.00 12.81 -16.83
CA THR A 43 -22.20 12.31 -17.96
C THR A 43 -21.22 11.26 -17.44
N VAL A 44 -21.30 10.05 -18.00
CA VAL A 44 -20.33 8.99 -17.66
C VAL A 44 -18.96 9.33 -18.22
N VAL A 45 -17.96 9.40 -17.34
CA VAL A 45 -16.55 9.58 -17.69
C VAL A 45 -15.89 8.22 -17.87
N LYS A 46 -16.16 7.29 -16.91
CA LYS A 46 -15.51 5.99 -16.87
C LYS A 46 -16.34 5.01 -16.04
N GLU A 47 -16.40 3.78 -16.50
CA GLU A 47 -16.81 2.65 -15.69
C GLU A 47 -15.66 2.21 -14.79
N LEU A 48 -15.90 2.15 -13.49
CA LEU A 48 -14.91 1.76 -12.49
C LEU A 48 -15.02 0.27 -12.16
N TYR A 49 -16.24 -0.24 -12.13
CA TYR A 49 -16.55 -1.64 -11.88
C TYR A 49 -17.95 -2.00 -12.40
N ASP A 50 -18.07 -3.17 -13.05
CA ASP A 50 -19.32 -3.76 -13.50
C ASP A 50 -19.48 -5.17 -12.91
N GLY A 51 -20.25 -5.27 -11.84
CA GLY A 51 -20.49 -6.52 -11.11
C GLY A 51 -21.86 -6.52 -10.45
N THR A 52 -21.95 -6.95 -9.19
CA THR A 52 -23.20 -6.93 -8.42
C THR A 52 -23.78 -5.52 -8.33
N ASN A 53 -22.91 -4.51 -8.17
CA ASN A 53 -23.23 -3.11 -8.38
C ASN A 53 -22.33 -2.59 -9.50
N CYS A 54 -22.85 -1.67 -10.28
CA CYS A 54 -22.08 -0.90 -11.24
C CYS A 54 -21.57 0.36 -10.55
N VAL A 55 -20.26 0.64 -10.65
CA VAL A 55 -19.61 1.82 -10.10
C VAL A 55 -19.07 2.65 -11.26
N MET A 56 -19.51 3.90 -11.36
CA MET A 56 -19.17 4.82 -12.44
C MET A 56 -18.53 6.09 -11.91
N LEU A 57 -17.51 6.57 -12.59
CA LEU A 57 -17.06 7.96 -12.48
C LEU A 57 -17.94 8.78 -13.43
N VAL A 58 -18.65 9.75 -12.89
CA VAL A 58 -19.56 10.62 -13.64
C VAL A 58 -19.25 12.09 -13.38
N THR A 59 -19.68 12.97 -14.27
CA THR A 59 -19.61 14.42 -14.07
C THR A 59 -21.01 15.04 -14.12
N SER A 60 -21.18 16.10 -13.34
CA SER A 60 -22.34 16.98 -13.41
C SER A 60 -21.94 18.35 -13.97
N ALA A 61 -22.80 18.96 -14.77
CA ALA A 61 -22.65 20.33 -15.23
C ALA A 61 -23.14 21.35 -14.17
N SER A 62 -23.75 20.90 -13.09
CA SER A 62 -24.22 21.76 -11.99
C SER A 62 -23.01 22.32 -11.23
N ALA A 63 -23.08 23.62 -10.93
CA ALA A 63 -22.12 24.27 -10.04
C ALA A 63 -22.47 24.07 -8.55
N ASP A 64 -23.69 23.61 -8.25
CA ASP A 64 -24.14 23.30 -6.88
C ASP A 64 -23.79 21.84 -6.53
N VAL A 65 -22.64 21.64 -5.95
CA VAL A 65 -22.11 20.32 -5.56
C VAL A 65 -23.03 19.68 -4.51
N ALA A 66 -23.36 20.42 -3.44
CA ALA A 66 -24.15 19.90 -2.33
C ALA A 66 -25.61 19.61 -2.74
N GLY A 67 -26.19 20.45 -3.60
CA GLY A 67 -27.51 20.22 -4.15
C GLY A 67 -27.55 19.00 -5.07
N THR A 68 -26.57 18.84 -5.93
CA THR A 68 -26.43 17.66 -6.81
C THR A 68 -26.27 16.36 -5.99
N GLU A 69 -25.44 16.38 -4.97
CA GLU A 69 -25.24 15.24 -4.08
C GLU A 69 -26.54 14.85 -3.39
N THR A 70 -27.22 15.82 -2.76
CA THR A 70 -28.50 15.60 -2.09
C THR A 70 -29.59 15.09 -3.02
N GLU A 71 -29.69 15.64 -4.23
CA GLU A 71 -30.69 15.25 -5.23
C GLU A 71 -30.46 13.79 -5.69
N VAL A 72 -29.24 13.45 -6.08
CA VAL A 72 -28.93 12.11 -6.59
C VAL A 72 -28.99 11.06 -5.50
N GLU A 73 -28.50 11.34 -4.28
CA GLU A 73 -28.60 10.42 -3.15
C GLU A 73 -30.05 10.15 -2.71
N SER A 74 -30.96 11.06 -2.96
CA SER A 74 -32.40 10.88 -2.66
C SER A 74 -33.12 9.90 -3.60
N ASP A 75 -32.49 9.54 -4.73
CA ASP A 75 -33.02 8.56 -5.66
C ASP A 75 -32.90 7.13 -5.11
N LEU A 76 -34.00 6.43 -4.97
CA LEU A 76 -34.05 5.06 -4.43
C LEU A 76 -33.28 4.03 -5.29
N LEU A 77 -32.94 4.38 -6.52
CA LEU A 77 -32.14 3.53 -7.42
C LEU A 77 -30.64 3.67 -7.20
N VAL A 78 -30.22 4.68 -6.44
CA VAL A 78 -28.82 4.97 -6.10
C VAL A 78 -28.44 4.22 -4.83
N VAL A 79 -27.33 3.49 -4.89
CA VAL A 79 -26.72 2.79 -3.74
C VAL A 79 -25.71 3.70 -3.04
N GLY A 80 -25.02 4.56 -3.80
CA GLY A 80 -24.11 5.57 -3.29
C GLY A 80 -23.78 6.60 -4.35
N PHE A 81 -23.59 7.83 -3.90
CA PHE A 81 -23.15 8.94 -4.74
C PHE A 81 -22.28 9.86 -3.89
N GLU A 82 -21.08 10.14 -4.34
CA GLU A 82 -20.13 10.96 -3.59
C GLU A 82 -19.21 11.74 -4.53
N PRO A 83 -18.71 12.91 -4.14
CA PRO A 83 -17.72 13.63 -4.92
C PRO A 83 -16.42 12.79 -5.07
N GLU A 84 -15.80 12.90 -6.26
CA GLU A 84 -14.44 12.36 -6.46
C GLU A 84 -13.48 13.06 -5.52
N GLN A 85 -12.74 12.27 -4.73
CA GLN A 85 -11.79 12.78 -3.75
C GLN A 85 -10.36 12.53 -4.23
N ARG A 86 -9.47 13.45 -3.89
CA ARG A 86 -8.04 13.22 -4.04
C ARG A 86 -7.48 12.61 -2.76
N ALA A 87 -6.88 11.47 -2.89
CA ALA A 87 -6.11 10.82 -1.83
C ALA A 87 -4.62 11.17 -1.98
N VAL A 88 -3.91 11.16 -0.86
CA VAL A 88 -2.45 11.35 -0.83
C VAL A 88 -1.87 10.28 0.07
N LEU A 89 -0.70 9.74 -0.27
CA LEU A 89 0.05 8.88 0.63
C LEU A 89 0.37 9.66 1.91
N PRO A 90 0.29 9.04 3.10
CA PRO A 90 0.52 9.74 4.35
C PRO A 90 1.99 10.14 4.47
N GLU A 91 2.31 11.36 4.08
CA GLU A 91 3.58 11.96 4.43
C GLU A 91 3.72 12.08 5.95
N LEU A 92 4.95 11.97 6.46
CA LEU A 92 5.26 12.28 7.86
C LEU A 92 5.23 13.80 8.08
N THR A 93 4.07 14.42 7.84
CA THR A 93 3.87 15.88 7.86
C THR A 93 3.96 16.49 9.27
N GLY A 94 4.12 15.69 10.32
CA GLY A 94 4.15 16.17 11.70
C GLY A 94 5.45 15.96 12.46
N LEU A 95 6.47 15.35 11.87
CA LEU A 95 7.75 15.18 12.56
C LEU A 95 8.57 16.47 12.45
N THR A 96 8.52 17.28 13.53
CA THR A 96 9.53 18.30 13.75
C THR A 96 10.91 17.65 13.76
N GLN A 97 11.76 18.08 12.86
CA GLN A 97 13.10 17.63 12.48
C GLN A 97 14.09 17.06 13.52
N PRO A 98 14.01 17.27 14.85
CA PRO A 98 15.09 16.87 15.75
C PRO A 98 15.30 15.35 15.87
N THR A 99 14.28 14.55 15.55
CA THR A 99 14.34 13.10 15.79
C THR A 99 14.92 12.30 14.63
N LEU A 100 14.82 12.80 13.40
CA LEU A 100 15.33 12.11 12.21
C LEU A 100 16.83 12.36 11.98
N THR A 101 17.32 13.55 12.32
CA THR A 101 18.73 13.94 12.10
C THR A 101 19.73 13.19 12.96
N GLN A 102 19.34 12.70 14.14
CA GLN A 102 20.24 11.90 14.99
C GLN A 102 20.20 10.41 14.67
N SER A 103 19.10 9.90 14.10
CA SER A 103 18.96 8.47 13.83
C SER A 103 19.42 8.07 12.43
N THR A 104 19.27 8.93 11.42
CA THR A 104 19.65 8.59 10.04
C THR A 104 21.15 8.42 9.86
N THR A 105 21.96 9.33 10.39
CA THR A 105 23.42 9.22 10.31
C THR A 105 23.94 8.02 11.12
N SER A 106 23.43 7.78 12.31
CA SER A 106 23.86 6.68 13.16
C SER A 106 23.40 5.30 12.66
N ILE A 107 22.21 5.20 12.05
CA ILE A 107 21.72 3.94 11.49
C ILE A 107 22.51 3.59 10.22
N LEU A 108 22.78 4.56 9.34
CA LEU A 108 23.55 4.32 8.11
C LEU A 108 25.02 4.01 8.39
N ASP A 109 25.62 4.65 9.40
CA ASP A 109 27.02 4.45 9.80
C ASP A 109 27.24 3.17 10.62
N THR A 110 26.23 2.72 11.35
CA THR A 110 26.31 1.55 12.23
C THR A 110 25.75 0.27 11.61
N LEU A 111 25.17 0.31 10.38
CA LEU A 111 24.64 -0.89 9.73
C LEU A 111 25.79 -1.80 9.31
N PRO A 112 26.15 -2.84 10.10
CA PRO A 112 26.99 -3.92 9.64
C PRO A 112 26.20 -4.67 8.54
N GLY A 113 26.85 -5.14 7.49
CA GLY A 113 26.22 -6.10 6.60
C GLY A 113 25.83 -5.59 5.23
N ARG A 114 26.77 -4.91 4.54
CA ARG A 114 26.70 -4.72 3.07
C ARG A 114 27.21 -5.95 2.30
N THR A 115 27.54 -7.04 3.00
CA THR A 115 27.91 -8.30 2.36
C THR A 115 26.71 -8.83 1.57
N LEU A 116 26.92 -9.20 0.33
CA LEU A 116 25.91 -9.80 -0.50
C LEU A 116 25.70 -11.26 -0.06
N VAL A 117 24.44 -11.63 0.13
CA VAL A 117 24.03 -12.98 0.57
C VAL A 117 22.93 -13.53 -0.34
N PRO A 118 22.87 -14.86 -0.53
CA PRO A 118 21.74 -15.49 -1.22
C PRO A 118 20.44 -15.29 -0.45
N PHE A 119 19.37 -14.94 -1.17
CA PHE A 119 18.04 -14.78 -0.62
C PHE A 119 16.99 -15.19 -1.66
N PHE A 120 16.41 -16.38 -1.52
CA PHE A 120 15.30 -16.92 -2.33
C PHE A 120 15.45 -16.72 -3.85
N GLY A 121 16.60 -17.13 -4.39
CA GLY A 121 16.88 -17.05 -5.84
C GLY A 121 17.55 -15.74 -6.28
N SER A 122 17.71 -14.79 -5.38
CA SER A 122 18.39 -13.51 -5.62
C SER A 122 19.62 -13.37 -4.74
N ILE A 123 20.41 -12.34 -5.01
CA ILE A 123 21.53 -11.91 -4.16
C ILE A 123 21.20 -10.53 -3.65
N VAL A 124 21.20 -10.38 -2.32
CA VAL A 124 20.75 -9.16 -1.64
C VAL A 124 21.78 -8.72 -0.58
N PRO A 125 21.81 -7.45 -0.18
CA PRO A 125 22.55 -7.02 1.00
C PRO A 125 22.10 -7.76 2.25
N SER A 126 23.03 -8.20 3.10
CA SER A 126 22.71 -8.97 4.30
C SER A 126 21.84 -8.18 5.29
N ASN A 127 21.97 -6.86 5.34
CA ASN A 127 21.13 -5.99 6.15
C ASN A 127 19.67 -5.91 5.66
N TYR A 128 19.36 -6.23 4.40
CA TYR A 128 17.98 -6.41 3.96
C TYR A 128 17.40 -7.72 4.51
N SER A 129 18.11 -8.83 4.37
CA SER A 129 17.62 -10.15 4.80
C SER A 129 17.64 -10.34 6.31
N THR A 130 18.52 -9.65 7.02
CA THR A 130 18.72 -9.74 8.47
C THR A 130 18.81 -8.34 9.06
N GLN A 131 17.73 -7.90 9.67
CA GLN A 131 17.61 -6.56 10.26
C GLN A 131 16.81 -6.62 11.57
N THR A 132 16.90 -5.56 12.39
CA THR A 132 16.21 -5.50 13.67
C THR A 132 14.70 -5.71 13.51
N ALA A 133 14.10 -5.14 12.49
CA ALA A 133 12.66 -5.29 12.21
C ALA A 133 12.24 -6.77 12.03
N THR A 134 13.03 -7.58 11.32
CA THR A 134 12.74 -9.01 11.15
C THR A 134 13.05 -9.82 12.40
N SER A 135 14.07 -9.41 13.16
CA SER A 135 14.46 -10.09 14.40
C SER A 135 13.40 -9.93 15.49
N ILE A 136 12.85 -8.71 15.63
CA ILE A 136 11.87 -8.42 16.68
C ILE A 136 10.53 -9.12 16.44
N ILE A 137 10.11 -9.30 15.19
CA ILE A 137 8.92 -10.11 14.84
C ILE A 137 9.21 -11.62 14.81
N ARG A 138 10.44 -12.02 15.11
CA ARG A 138 10.93 -13.40 15.18
C ARG A 138 10.76 -14.17 13.87
N LEU A 139 10.97 -13.50 12.73
CA LEU A 139 10.80 -14.09 11.40
C LEU A 139 11.78 -15.25 11.16
N GLY A 140 13.05 -15.10 11.56
CA GLY A 140 14.09 -16.13 11.43
C GLY A 140 13.74 -17.40 12.22
N ASP A 141 13.31 -17.25 13.49
CA ASP A 141 12.87 -18.35 14.34
C ASP A 141 11.67 -19.06 13.71
N ALA A 142 10.69 -18.29 13.23
CA ALA A 142 9.49 -18.82 12.60
C ALA A 142 9.82 -19.66 11.36
N ARG A 143 10.65 -19.17 10.46
CA ARG A 143 11.09 -19.88 9.26
C ARG A 143 11.85 -21.17 9.61
N THR A 144 12.79 -21.09 10.56
CA THR A 144 13.57 -22.26 11.00
C THR A 144 12.66 -23.34 11.59
N ALA A 145 11.67 -22.97 12.37
CA ALA A 145 10.80 -23.91 13.05
C ALA A 145 9.70 -24.51 12.14
N THR A 146 9.24 -23.77 11.13
CA THR A 146 8.05 -24.15 10.34
C THR A 146 8.33 -24.39 8.86
N ASN A 147 9.47 -23.97 8.34
CA ASN A 147 9.82 -23.92 6.91
C ASN A 147 8.82 -23.10 6.05
N LEU A 148 8.03 -22.22 6.66
CA LEU A 148 7.09 -21.37 5.93
C LEU A 148 7.82 -20.17 5.31
N THR A 149 7.53 -19.93 4.03
CA THR A 149 8.13 -18.87 3.20
C THR A 149 7.09 -18.03 2.46
N GLY A 150 5.81 -18.40 2.60
CA GLY A 150 4.66 -17.68 2.06
C GLY A 150 4.04 -18.32 0.82
N SER A 151 2.74 -18.14 0.65
CA SER A 151 2.01 -18.53 -0.56
C SER A 151 0.86 -17.56 -0.85
N GLY A 152 0.23 -17.76 -2.01
CA GLY A 152 -0.82 -16.88 -2.50
C GLY A 152 -0.27 -15.62 -3.15
N THR A 153 -1.18 -14.71 -3.48
CA THR A 153 -0.86 -13.42 -4.11
C THR A 153 -1.19 -12.28 -3.16
N VAL A 154 -0.21 -11.43 -2.90
CA VAL A 154 -0.36 -10.17 -2.17
C VAL A 154 -0.44 -9.06 -3.21
N ALA A 155 -1.60 -8.43 -3.35
CA ALA A 155 -1.74 -7.22 -4.15
C ALA A 155 -1.31 -6.00 -3.32
N ILE A 156 -0.57 -5.08 -3.94
CA ILE A 156 -0.05 -3.88 -3.29
C ILE A 156 -0.62 -2.67 -4.04
N ILE A 157 -1.53 -1.94 -3.40
CA ILE A 157 -2.10 -0.71 -3.94
C ILE A 157 -1.21 0.46 -3.50
N ASP A 158 -0.43 1.00 -4.45
CA ASP A 158 0.65 1.94 -4.15
C ASP A 158 1.07 2.74 -5.40
N THR A 159 2.28 3.32 -5.40
CA THR A 159 2.90 4.04 -6.53
C THR A 159 3.37 3.13 -7.68
N GLY A 160 3.12 1.82 -7.60
CA GLY A 160 3.62 0.82 -8.52
C GLY A 160 4.78 0.03 -7.93
N ALA A 161 5.65 -0.54 -8.77
CA ALA A 161 6.88 -1.20 -8.33
C ALA A 161 7.93 -1.20 -9.45
N ASP A 162 9.21 -1.31 -9.10
CA ASP A 162 10.26 -1.66 -10.05
C ASP A 162 10.17 -3.16 -10.37
N LEU A 163 9.52 -3.46 -11.49
CA LEU A 163 9.29 -4.84 -11.94
C LEU A 163 10.58 -5.57 -12.33
N SER A 164 11.66 -4.82 -12.54
CA SER A 164 12.97 -5.33 -12.93
C SER A 164 13.94 -5.48 -11.74
N HIS A 165 13.54 -5.04 -10.53
CA HIS A 165 14.40 -5.11 -9.36
C HIS A 165 14.90 -6.55 -9.12
N PRO A 166 16.23 -6.78 -9.02
CA PRO A 166 16.80 -8.13 -8.96
C PRO A 166 16.25 -9.02 -7.84
N ALA A 167 15.90 -8.43 -6.69
CA ALA A 167 15.31 -9.19 -5.58
C ALA A 167 13.82 -9.51 -5.79
N LEU A 168 13.09 -8.76 -6.62
CA LEU A 168 11.64 -8.84 -6.71
C LEU A 168 11.14 -9.51 -7.99
N SER A 169 11.91 -9.49 -9.08
CA SER A 169 11.46 -9.92 -10.42
C SER A 169 10.89 -11.34 -10.45
N GLY A 170 11.41 -12.25 -9.63
CA GLY A 170 10.91 -13.64 -9.53
C GLY A 170 9.58 -13.79 -8.75
N ALA A 171 9.22 -12.80 -7.93
CA ALA A 171 7.99 -12.78 -7.14
C ALA A 171 6.85 -12.01 -7.82
N MET A 172 7.16 -11.08 -8.76
CA MET A 172 6.16 -10.24 -9.41
C MET A 172 5.23 -11.03 -10.34
N VAL A 173 3.95 -10.70 -10.29
CA VAL A 173 2.96 -11.07 -11.31
C VAL A 173 2.46 -9.82 -12.02
N THR A 174 1.76 -10.00 -13.14
CA THR A 174 1.21 -8.87 -13.89
C THR A 174 0.28 -8.04 -13.01
N GLY A 175 0.59 -6.76 -12.89
CA GLY A 175 -0.23 -5.76 -12.22
C GLY A 175 -0.95 -4.84 -13.20
N TYR A 176 -1.51 -3.75 -12.68
CA TYR A 176 -2.23 -2.76 -13.47
C TYR A 176 -1.92 -1.33 -13.00
N ASP A 177 -1.73 -0.43 -13.94
CA ASP A 177 -1.57 1.01 -13.72
C ASP A 177 -2.90 1.72 -13.95
N PHE A 178 -3.58 2.08 -12.86
CA PHE A 178 -4.87 2.78 -12.90
C PHE A 178 -4.72 4.25 -13.25
N THR A 179 -3.53 4.82 -13.04
CA THR A 179 -3.25 6.23 -13.35
C THR A 179 -3.09 6.47 -14.86
N ARG A 180 -2.78 5.39 -15.63
CA ARG A 180 -2.57 5.41 -17.10
C ARG A 180 -3.47 4.44 -17.85
N ASP A 181 -4.30 3.65 -17.15
CA ASP A 181 -5.16 2.60 -17.72
C ASP A 181 -4.40 1.59 -18.59
N THR A 182 -3.34 1.00 -18.07
CA THR A 182 -2.52 0.05 -18.80
C THR A 182 -2.08 -1.14 -17.94
N LEU A 183 -1.87 -2.29 -18.59
CA LEU A 183 -1.25 -3.44 -17.94
C LEU A 183 0.19 -3.13 -17.55
N GLY A 184 0.62 -3.73 -16.44
CA GLY A 184 1.89 -3.44 -15.80
C GLY A 184 1.75 -2.24 -14.85
N ALA A 185 2.51 -2.25 -13.78
CA ALA A 185 2.43 -1.22 -12.74
C ALA A 185 3.83 -0.73 -12.41
N SER A 186 4.58 -0.35 -13.46
CA SER A 186 5.95 0.13 -13.28
C SER A 186 5.98 1.51 -12.66
N GLU A 187 6.66 1.61 -11.54
CA GLU A 187 6.93 2.89 -10.87
C GLU A 187 7.84 3.79 -11.72
N LEU A 188 8.76 3.18 -12.49
CA LEU A 188 9.66 3.91 -13.39
C LEU A 188 8.93 4.64 -14.53
N ALA A 189 7.66 4.29 -14.79
CA ALA A 189 6.86 4.96 -15.81
C ALA A 189 6.48 6.40 -15.44
N ASP A 190 6.65 6.82 -14.20
CA ASP A 190 6.43 8.20 -13.75
C ASP A 190 7.63 9.11 -14.07
N LEU A 191 8.78 8.52 -14.37
CA LEU A 191 10.00 9.25 -14.63
C LEU A 191 10.12 9.63 -16.11
N ASP A 192 10.79 10.74 -16.37
CA ASP A 192 11.33 11.02 -17.69
C ASP A 192 12.31 9.89 -18.07
N PRO A 193 12.32 9.39 -19.33
CA PRO A 193 13.20 8.31 -19.75
C PRO A 193 14.68 8.55 -19.50
N THR A 194 15.12 9.81 -19.54
CA THR A 194 16.53 10.17 -19.25
C THR A 194 16.83 10.04 -17.76
N VAL A 195 15.90 10.41 -16.90
CA VAL A 195 16.00 10.24 -15.44
C VAL A 195 15.97 8.76 -15.08
N ALA A 196 15.06 7.98 -15.67
CA ALA A 196 14.99 6.53 -15.47
C ALA A 196 16.30 5.82 -15.87
N ALA A 197 16.91 6.23 -16.99
CA ALA A 197 18.20 5.69 -17.43
C ALA A 197 19.35 6.07 -16.49
N GLN A 198 19.33 7.27 -15.92
CA GLN A 198 20.32 7.71 -14.93
C GLN A 198 20.20 6.96 -13.61
N LEU A 199 18.99 6.66 -13.16
CA LEU A 199 18.73 5.82 -11.98
C LEU A 199 19.37 4.42 -12.11
N GLN A 200 19.37 3.87 -13.32
CA GLN A 200 19.96 2.56 -13.59
C GLN A 200 21.50 2.60 -13.73
N GLN A 201 22.08 3.77 -14.03
CA GLN A 201 23.51 3.91 -14.35
C GLN A 201 24.34 4.56 -13.24
N SER A 202 23.75 5.35 -12.36
CA SER A 202 24.51 6.14 -11.39
C SER A 202 23.84 6.16 -10.01
N THR A 203 24.49 5.48 -9.10
CA THR A 203 24.17 5.54 -7.68
C THR A 203 24.45 6.89 -7.02
N THR A 204 25.27 7.75 -7.64
CA THR A 204 25.75 9.03 -7.06
C THR A 204 24.69 10.14 -7.16
N SER A 205 23.94 10.20 -8.25
CA SER A 205 23.02 11.31 -8.51
C SER A 205 21.65 11.19 -7.80
N ILE A 206 21.27 9.98 -7.39
CA ILE A 206 20.03 9.73 -6.66
C ILE A 206 20.11 10.28 -5.22
N LEU A 207 21.29 10.20 -4.61
CA LEU A 207 21.50 10.66 -3.24
C LEU A 207 21.44 12.17 -3.09
N ASP A 208 21.89 12.91 -4.10
CA ASP A 208 21.81 14.38 -4.10
C ASP A 208 20.37 14.88 -4.19
N ALA A 209 19.55 14.21 -4.96
CA ALA A 209 18.12 14.49 -5.08
C ALA A 209 17.35 14.19 -3.80
N GLN A 210 17.71 13.13 -3.12
CA GLN A 210 17.00 12.66 -1.93
C GLN A 210 17.43 13.35 -0.64
N ASN A 211 18.52 14.09 -0.58
CA ASN A 211 18.79 14.96 0.57
C ASN A 211 17.69 16.02 0.79
N THR A 212 16.97 16.41 -0.25
CA THR A 212 15.78 17.26 -0.12
C THR A 212 14.50 16.44 0.17
N LEU A 213 14.39 15.22 -0.36
CA LEU A 213 13.25 14.31 -0.16
C LEU A 213 13.31 13.54 1.17
N VAL A 214 14.49 13.16 1.64
CA VAL A 214 14.68 12.53 2.97
C VAL A 214 14.12 13.40 4.10
N LEU A 215 14.10 14.71 3.91
CA LEU A 215 13.49 15.63 4.87
C LEU A 215 11.95 15.58 4.85
N ASN A 216 11.34 15.15 3.76
CA ASN A 216 9.88 15.14 3.59
C ASN A 216 9.28 13.72 3.63
N SER A 217 9.98 12.70 3.14
CA SER A 217 9.46 11.32 3.02
C SER A 217 10.03 10.32 4.02
N ALA A 218 10.97 10.72 4.88
CA ALA A 218 11.61 9.84 5.88
C ALA A 218 12.22 8.56 5.27
N VAL A 219 12.82 8.64 4.09
CA VAL A 219 13.49 7.57 3.36
C VAL A 219 14.99 7.88 3.23
N ALA A 220 15.86 6.90 3.48
CA ALA A 220 17.30 7.00 3.30
C ALA A 220 17.84 5.87 2.44
N ILE A 221 18.60 6.19 1.37
CA ILE A 221 19.16 5.19 0.43
C ILE A 221 20.45 4.60 0.97
N LEU A 222 20.59 3.28 0.90
CA LEU A 222 21.66 2.51 1.55
C LEU A 222 22.85 2.11 0.66
N ASN A 223 22.79 2.32 -0.64
CA ASN A 223 23.73 1.70 -1.58
C ASN A 223 25.10 2.38 -1.69
N GLN A 224 25.40 3.43 -0.92
CA GLN A 224 26.65 4.17 -1.08
C GLN A 224 27.45 4.38 0.18
N SER A 225 28.75 4.67 -0.01
CA SER A 225 29.65 5.03 1.07
C SER A 225 29.22 6.36 1.72
N THR A 226 29.36 6.46 3.02
CA THR A 226 28.96 7.57 3.90
C THR A 226 29.42 8.96 3.44
N THR A 227 30.46 9.07 2.62
CA THR A 227 30.98 10.34 2.10
C THR A 227 30.10 11.02 1.05
N SER A 228 29.25 10.28 0.34
CA SER A 228 28.37 10.86 -0.70
C SER A 228 27.02 11.32 -0.17
N ILE A 229 26.61 10.88 1.01
CA ILE A 229 25.36 11.32 1.67
C ILE A 229 25.47 12.74 2.23
N LEU A 230 26.70 13.19 2.51
CA LEU A 230 27.00 14.49 3.11
C LEU A 230 27.42 15.57 2.10
N ASP A 231 27.62 15.20 0.83
CA ASP A 231 28.05 16.15 -0.19
C ASP A 231 26.83 16.84 -0.81
N GLN A 232 26.62 18.08 -0.42
CA GLN A 232 25.52 18.95 -0.87
C GLN A 232 25.78 19.50 -2.27
N SER A 233 25.88 18.68 -3.28
CA SER A 233 25.91 19.16 -4.64
C SER A 233 24.52 19.28 -5.23
N THR A 234 24.22 20.41 -5.80
CA THR A 234 22.96 21.07 -6.00
C THR A 234 22.14 20.66 -7.23
N THR A 235 22.26 19.48 -7.77
CA THR A 235 21.44 19.00 -8.89
C THR A 235 20.54 17.84 -8.45
N SER A 236 19.40 18.21 -7.86
CA SER A 236 18.33 17.26 -7.54
C SER A 236 17.73 16.71 -8.84
N ILE A 237 17.75 15.40 -9.04
CA ILE A 237 17.07 14.71 -10.15
C ILE A 237 15.58 14.56 -9.84
N LEU A 238 15.24 14.42 -8.57
CA LEU A 238 13.87 14.27 -8.09
C LEU A 238 13.46 15.57 -7.37
N ASP A 239 12.39 16.19 -7.80
CA ASP A 239 11.77 17.34 -7.16
C ASP A 239 10.53 16.91 -6.34
N SER A 240 9.79 17.88 -5.82
CA SER A 240 8.56 17.61 -5.06
C SER A 240 7.48 16.86 -5.85
N SER A 241 7.57 16.83 -7.18
CA SER A 241 6.66 16.06 -8.04
C SER A 241 6.91 14.55 -7.98
N LEU A 242 7.99 14.13 -7.33
CA LEU A 242 8.42 12.72 -7.20
C LEU A 242 8.63 12.34 -5.73
N ALA A 243 7.95 13.02 -4.80
CA ALA A 243 8.17 12.89 -3.35
C ALA A 243 7.99 11.45 -2.84
N GLU A 244 7.08 10.68 -3.42
CA GLU A 244 6.77 9.30 -3.02
C GLU A 244 7.28 8.27 -4.04
N PHE A 245 8.15 8.68 -4.96
CA PHE A 245 8.78 7.74 -5.89
C PHE A 245 9.60 6.68 -5.13
N GLY A 246 9.36 5.42 -5.43
CA GLY A 246 10.02 4.31 -4.76
C GLY A 246 9.17 3.67 -3.65
N HIS A 247 8.09 4.33 -3.18
CA HIS A 247 7.30 3.85 -2.06
C HIS A 247 6.70 2.45 -2.33
N GLY A 248 6.11 2.22 -3.51
CA GLY A 248 5.54 0.92 -3.85
C GLY A 248 6.59 -0.18 -4.04
N THR A 249 7.78 0.14 -4.57
CA THR A 249 8.91 -0.80 -4.61
C THR A 249 9.37 -1.17 -3.19
N MET A 250 9.37 -0.21 -2.27
CA MET A 250 9.73 -0.43 -0.87
C MET A 250 8.74 -1.34 -0.15
N THR A 251 7.44 -1.09 -0.30
CA THR A 251 6.38 -1.91 0.30
C THR A 251 6.37 -3.34 -0.29
N ALA A 252 6.62 -3.49 -1.60
CA ALA A 252 6.81 -4.79 -2.24
C ALA A 252 8.00 -5.56 -1.67
N GLY A 253 9.13 -4.86 -1.43
CA GLY A 253 10.30 -5.45 -0.82
C GLY A 253 10.06 -5.99 0.58
N ILE A 254 9.23 -5.33 1.37
CA ILE A 254 8.89 -5.81 2.72
C ILE A 254 7.99 -7.05 2.66
N VAL A 255 7.02 -7.09 1.76
CA VAL A 255 6.24 -8.32 1.54
C VAL A 255 7.16 -9.47 1.15
N HIS A 256 8.07 -9.25 0.19
CA HIS A 256 9.05 -10.26 -0.23
C HIS A 256 10.02 -10.66 0.90
N LEU A 257 10.44 -9.71 1.73
CA LEU A 257 11.27 -9.99 2.90
C LEU A 257 10.59 -10.96 3.87
N VAL A 258 9.29 -10.78 4.13
CA VAL A 258 8.54 -11.62 5.08
C VAL A 258 8.03 -12.91 4.43
N ALA A 259 7.58 -12.87 3.20
CA ALA A 259 7.00 -14.00 2.47
C ALA A 259 7.61 -14.15 1.06
N PRO A 260 8.89 -14.57 0.96
CA PRO A 260 9.65 -14.51 -0.29
C PRO A 260 9.14 -15.42 -1.41
N THR A 261 8.28 -16.41 -1.12
CA THR A 261 7.68 -17.29 -2.13
C THR A 261 6.22 -16.94 -2.47
N ALA A 262 5.63 -15.97 -1.77
CA ALA A 262 4.36 -15.38 -2.18
C ALA A 262 4.53 -14.58 -3.47
N LYS A 263 3.46 -14.49 -4.26
CA LYS A 263 3.42 -13.63 -5.45
C LYS A 263 3.01 -12.21 -5.05
N ILE A 264 3.56 -11.23 -5.76
CA ILE A 264 3.29 -9.82 -5.56
C ILE A 264 2.62 -9.28 -6.81
N MET A 265 1.44 -8.71 -6.65
CA MET A 265 0.67 -8.05 -7.70
C MET A 265 0.71 -6.54 -7.47
N PRO A 266 1.55 -5.79 -8.16
CA PRO A 266 1.58 -4.34 -8.02
C PRO A 266 0.34 -3.72 -8.69
N LEU A 267 -0.37 -2.86 -7.96
CA LEU A 267 -1.55 -2.14 -8.40
C LEU A 267 -1.28 -0.64 -8.23
N LYS A 268 -0.85 -0.01 -9.33
CA LYS A 268 -0.48 1.40 -9.30
C LYS A 268 -1.72 2.28 -9.34
N ALA A 269 -2.15 2.73 -8.17
CA ALA A 269 -3.22 3.71 -8.02
C ALA A 269 -2.70 5.12 -7.67
N PHE A 270 -1.46 5.22 -7.22
CA PHE A 270 -0.81 6.47 -6.84
C PHE A 270 0.25 6.89 -7.86
N ARG A 271 0.42 8.19 -8.05
CA ARG A 271 1.51 8.78 -8.82
C ARG A 271 2.76 8.92 -7.95
N ALA A 272 3.89 9.24 -8.57
CA ALA A 272 5.15 9.42 -7.86
C ALA A 272 5.16 10.61 -6.89
N ASP A 273 4.24 11.57 -7.05
CA ASP A 273 4.00 12.66 -6.09
C ASP A 273 3.17 12.24 -4.87
N GLY A 274 2.82 10.97 -4.77
CA GLY A 274 1.98 10.42 -3.71
C GLY A 274 0.49 10.67 -3.89
N SER A 275 0.06 11.32 -4.95
CA SER A 275 -1.36 11.62 -5.19
C SER A 275 -2.10 10.49 -5.91
N SER A 276 -3.38 10.34 -5.58
CA SER A 276 -4.31 9.42 -6.24
C SER A 276 -5.70 10.04 -6.34
N ASN A 277 -6.52 9.52 -7.24
CA ASN A 277 -7.95 9.74 -7.21
C ASN A 277 -8.62 8.57 -6.48
N LEU A 278 -9.69 8.84 -5.75
CA LEU A 278 -10.44 7.82 -5.02
C LEU A 278 -10.94 6.71 -5.98
N SER A 279 -11.36 7.09 -7.18
CA SER A 279 -11.79 6.15 -8.24
C SER A 279 -10.69 5.16 -8.65
N ASP A 280 -9.42 5.59 -8.70
CA ASP A 280 -8.30 4.70 -9.03
C ASP A 280 -8.05 3.70 -7.90
N ILE A 281 -8.18 4.11 -6.64
CA ILE A 281 -8.08 3.23 -5.46
C ILE A 281 -9.23 2.20 -5.45
N ILE A 282 -10.45 2.64 -5.67
CA ILE A 282 -11.64 1.78 -5.75
C ILE A 282 -11.46 0.71 -6.82
N ARG A 283 -11.03 1.11 -8.03
CA ARG A 283 -10.74 0.19 -9.14
C ARG A 283 -9.65 -0.82 -8.78
N ALA A 284 -8.59 -0.38 -8.12
CA ALA A 284 -7.49 -1.24 -7.72
C ALA A 284 -7.95 -2.33 -6.73
N ILE A 285 -8.86 -2.02 -5.80
CA ILE A 285 -9.42 -3.00 -4.87
C ILE A 285 -10.26 -4.05 -5.62
N TYR A 286 -11.20 -3.63 -6.48
CA TYR A 286 -12.00 -4.55 -7.28
C TYR A 286 -11.10 -5.42 -8.17
N TYR A 287 -10.15 -4.81 -8.87
CA TYR A 287 -9.21 -5.54 -9.73
C TYR A 287 -8.44 -6.59 -8.95
N GLY A 288 -7.84 -6.24 -7.81
CA GLY A 288 -7.11 -7.20 -6.97
C GLY A 288 -7.99 -8.38 -6.55
N ALA A 289 -9.22 -8.10 -6.12
CA ALA A 289 -10.17 -9.12 -5.69
C ALA A 289 -10.58 -10.08 -6.81
N ASP A 290 -10.72 -9.58 -8.05
CA ASP A 290 -11.15 -10.38 -9.21
C ASP A 290 -9.98 -11.05 -9.94
N HIS A 291 -8.74 -10.60 -9.72
CA HIS A 291 -7.53 -11.15 -10.36
C HIS A 291 -6.69 -12.03 -9.42
N GLY A 292 -7.32 -12.59 -8.37
CA GLY A 292 -6.74 -13.66 -7.57
C GLY A 292 -5.82 -13.20 -6.43
N ALA A 293 -5.93 -11.95 -5.98
CA ALA A 293 -5.30 -11.55 -4.73
C ALA A 293 -5.91 -12.31 -3.55
N ASN A 294 -5.07 -12.83 -2.67
CA ASN A 294 -5.48 -13.40 -1.40
C ASN A 294 -5.37 -12.38 -0.27
N VAL A 295 -4.49 -11.41 -0.45
CA VAL A 295 -4.23 -10.30 0.48
C VAL A 295 -4.13 -9.02 -0.34
N ILE A 296 -4.73 -7.92 0.14
CA ILE A 296 -4.52 -6.58 -0.39
C ILE A 296 -3.87 -5.73 0.70
N SER A 297 -2.67 -5.21 0.39
CA SER A 297 -1.89 -4.30 1.24
C SER A 297 -2.10 -2.87 0.78
N MET A 298 -2.51 -2.00 1.71
CA MET A 298 -2.89 -0.62 1.47
C MET A 298 -2.10 0.31 2.40
N SER A 299 -0.93 0.74 1.93
CA SER A 299 -0.02 1.61 2.70
C SER A 299 -0.38 3.08 2.56
N PHE A 300 -1.67 3.40 2.65
CA PHE A 300 -2.23 4.76 2.59
C PHE A 300 -3.38 4.93 3.59
N SER A 301 -3.75 6.18 3.85
CA SER A 301 -4.89 6.52 4.69
C SER A 301 -5.59 7.78 4.21
N MET A 302 -6.90 7.85 4.47
CA MET A 302 -7.76 8.99 4.20
C MET A 302 -8.46 9.40 5.50
N ALA A 303 -8.61 10.71 5.73
CA ALA A 303 -9.25 11.21 6.95
C ALA A 303 -10.78 10.99 6.94
N GLN A 304 -11.39 10.95 5.76
CA GLN A 304 -12.83 10.80 5.62
C GLN A 304 -13.22 9.42 5.09
N SER A 305 -14.35 8.92 5.57
CA SER A 305 -14.96 7.70 5.03
C SER A 305 -15.57 7.97 3.66
N SER A 306 -15.47 7.00 2.77
CA SER A 306 -16.10 7.01 1.44
C SER A 306 -17.00 5.79 1.30
N PRO A 307 -18.28 5.95 0.95
CA PRO A 307 -19.19 4.85 0.66
C PRO A 307 -18.67 3.91 -0.44
N GLY A 308 -18.12 4.46 -1.53
CA GLY A 308 -17.57 3.67 -2.64
C GLY A 308 -16.33 2.88 -2.24
N LEU A 309 -15.42 3.48 -1.46
CA LEU A 309 -14.25 2.78 -0.92
C LEU A 309 -14.68 1.66 0.04
N GLN A 310 -15.66 1.94 0.92
CA GLN A 310 -16.19 0.94 1.83
C GLN A 310 -16.84 -0.23 1.08
N ALA A 311 -17.62 0.05 0.02
CA ALA A 311 -18.23 -0.98 -0.81
C ALA A 311 -17.16 -1.86 -1.50
N ALA A 312 -16.12 -1.28 -2.05
CA ALA A 312 -15.01 -2.02 -2.66
C ALA A 312 -14.28 -2.92 -1.63
N VAL A 313 -14.03 -2.41 -0.42
CA VAL A 313 -13.46 -3.20 0.69
C VAL A 313 -14.37 -4.37 1.06
N GLN A 314 -15.66 -4.13 1.24
CA GLN A 314 -16.63 -5.21 1.58
C GLN A 314 -16.73 -6.25 0.46
N TYR A 315 -16.67 -5.81 -0.81
CA TYR A 315 -16.60 -6.72 -1.94
C TYR A 315 -15.37 -7.65 -1.85
N ALA A 316 -14.18 -7.09 -1.66
CA ALA A 316 -12.95 -7.88 -1.54
C ALA A 316 -13.01 -8.86 -0.35
N LEU A 317 -13.53 -8.42 0.80
CA LEU A 317 -13.77 -9.29 1.96
C LEU A 317 -14.75 -10.42 1.65
N SER A 318 -15.80 -10.17 0.87
CA SER A 318 -16.78 -11.19 0.43
C SER A 318 -16.15 -12.26 -0.46
N LYS A 319 -15.08 -11.91 -1.18
CA LYS A 319 -14.24 -12.84 -1.97
C LYS A 319 -13.17 -13.57 -1.13
N ASN A 320 -13.21 -13.42 0.19
CA ASN A 320 -12.20 -13.94 1.14
C ASN A 320 -10.80 -13.33 0.98
N VAL A 321 -10.69 -12.12 0.45
CA VAL A 321 -9.42 -11.39 0.38
C VAL A 321 -9.16 -10.70 1.71
N SER A 322 -7.98 -10.90 2.31
CA SER A 322 -7.56 -10.18 3.53
C SER A 322 -7.17 -8.75 3.21
N MET A 323 -7.83 -7.80 3.86
CA MET A 323 -7.61 -6.38 3.68
C MET A 323 -6.74 -5.84 4.82
N ILE A 324 -5.57 -5.31 4.49
CA ILE A 324 -4.58 -4.84 5.46
C ILE A 324 -4.21 -3.40 5.12
N ALA A 325 -4.35 -2.47 6.07
CA ALA A 325 -4.17 -1.06 5.81
C ALA A 325 -3.38 -0.34 6.91
N SER A 326 -2.64 0.70 6.54
CA SER A 326 -1.88 1.54 7.47
C SER A 326 -2.80 2.39 8.36
N SER A 327 -2.44 2.54 9.62
CA SER A 327 -3.21 3.32 10.59
C SER A 327 -3.00 4.83 10.49
N GLY A 328 -2.07 5.30 9.62
CA GLY A 328 -1.70 6.71 9.48
C GLY A 328 -0.56 7.15 10.39
N ASN A 329 0.01 8.32 10.11
CA ASN A 329 1.27 8.80 10.69
C ASN A 329 1.14 10.14 11.45
N ASP A 330 -0.04 10.47 11.98
CA ASP A 330 -0.31 11.72 12.68
C ASP A 330 0.09 11.69 14.17
N GLY A 331 0.39 10.48 14.71
CA GLY A 331 0.66 10.29 16.14
C GLY A 331 -0.59 10.44 17.01
N LEU A 332 -1.78 10.35 16.44
CA LEU A 332 -3.05 10.68 17.07
C LEU A 332 -3.94 9.46 17.25
N LYS A 333 -4.91 9.59 18.18
CA LYS A 333 -6.00 8.62 18.36
C LYS A 333 -7.19 9.05 17.52
N ILE A 334 -7.12 8.77 16.23
CA ILE A 334 -8.14 9.14 15.23
C ILE A 334 -8.49 7.93 14.35
N LEU A 335 -9.66 7.97 13.73
CA LEU A 335 -10.05 7.01 12.71
C LEU A 335 -9.56 7.49 11.35
N VAL A 336 -8.93 6.60 10.60
CA VAL A 336 -8.57 6.82 9.21
C VAL A 336 -9.00 5.62 8.37
N TYR A 337 -9.22 5.83 7.10
CA TYR A 337 -9.75 4.84 6.17
C TYR A 337 -8.74 4.50 5.08
N PRO A 338 -8.67 3.23 4.67
CA PRO A 338 -9.60 2.13 4.94
C PRO A 338 -9.35 1.37 6.26
N ALA A 339 -8.32 1.68 7.04
CA ALA A 339 -7.96 0.92 8.27
C ALA A 339 -9.11 0.76 9.26
N SER A 340 -10.03 1.74 9.34
CA SER A 340 -11.16 1.72 10.27
C SER A 340 -12.43 1.06 9.73
N TYR A 341 -12.42 0.53 8.49
CA TYR A 341 -13.57 -0.24 8.01
C TYR A 341 -13.62 -1.63 8.64
N GLY A 342 -14.84 -2.10 8.92
CA GLY A 342 -15.05 -3.43 9.48
C GLY A 342 -14.47 -4.53 8.59
N GLY A 343 -13.64 -5.40 9.18
CA GLY A 343 -12.95 -6.49 8.50
C GLY A 343 -11.56 -6.14 7.96
N VAL A 344 -11.18 -4.87 7.94
CA VAL A 344 -9.81 -4.45 7.61
C VAL A 344 -8.91 -4.60 8.84
N GLN A 345 -7.72 -5.11 8.63
CA GLN A 345 -6.67 -5.19 9.64
C GLN A 345 -5.83 -3.92 9.60
N GLY A 346 -6.15 -2.96 10.46
CA GLY A 346 -5.36 -1.74 10.59
C GLY A 346 -4.01 -2.00 11.25
N VAL A 347 -2.93 -1.45 10.71
CA VAL A 347 -1.57 -1.71 11.17
C VAL A 347 -0.90 -0.42 11.63
N GLY A 348 -0.53 -0.39 12.91
CA GLY A 348 0.27 0.67 13.49
C GLY A 348 1.76 0.35 13.52
N SER A 349 2.58 1.38 13.70
CA SER A 349 4.04 1.25 13.77
C SER A 349 4.53 1.08 15.19
N SER A 350 5.42 0.10 15.41
CA SER A 350 6.21 -0.02 16.63
C SER A 350 7.67 0.32 16.38
N THR A 351 8.33 0.82 17.43
CA THR A 351 9.78 0.98 17.48
C THR A 351 10.47 -0.38 17.55
N ASN A 352 11.78 -0.37 17.39
CA ASN A 352 12.63 -1.56 17.56
C ASN A 352 12.81 -1.99 19.04
N THR A 353 12.12 -1.34 19.98
CA THR A 353 12.12 -1.65 21.43
C THR A 353 10.72 -1.96 21.97
N ASP A 354 9.79 -2.34 21.11
CA ASP A 354 8.40 -2.69 21.48
C ASP A 354 7.59 -1.53 22.09
N LEU A 355 7.87 -0.30 21.67
CA LEU A 355 7.03 0.85 21.97
C LEU A 355 6.24 1.27 20.72
N ARG A 356 5.17 2.02 20.89
CA ARG A 356 4.49 2.68 19.78
C ARG A 356 5.41 3.75 19.17
N SER A 357 5.58 3.76 17.86
CA SER A 357 6.29 4.84 17.17
C SER A 357 5.57 6.17 17.38
N ALA A 358 6.32 7.24 17.60
CA ALA A 358 5.76 8.55 17.94
C ALA A 358 4.76 9.05 16.89
N PHE A 359 5.02 8.78 15.61
CA PHE A 359 4.16 9.15 14.50
C PHE A 359 2.94 8.24 14.34
N SER A 360 2.96 6.98 14.84
CA SER A 360 1.88 6.03 14.58
C SER A 360 0.56 6.48 15.18
N ASN A 361 -0.49 6.53 14.38
CA ASN A 361 -1.85 6.59 14.91
C ASN A 361 -2.15 5.33 15.73
N TYR A 362 -3.06 5.44 16.69
CA TYR A 362 -3.29 4.40 17.67
C TYR A 362 -4.75 4.37 18.16
N GLY A 363 -5.07 3.32 18.89
CA GLY A 363 -6.36 3.14 19.54
C GLY A 363 -7.28 2.14 18.86
N SER A 364 -8.35 1.78 19.56
CA SER A 364 -9.37 0.85 19.08
C SER A 364 -10.14 1.44 17.89
N GLY A 365 -10.43 0.59 16.91
CA GLY A 365 -11.15 0.99 15.69
C GLY A 365 -10.23 1.39 14.52
N VAL A 366 -8.93 1.64 14.75
CA VAL A 366 -7.97 1.91 13.68
C VAL A 366 -6.80 0.94 13.68
N VAL A 367 -6.37 0.43 14.85
CA VAL A 367 -5.24 -0.52 14.93
C VAL A 367 -5.72 -1.90 15.37
N THR A 368 -5.47 -2.89 14.53
CA THR A 368 -5.63 -4.33 14.83
C THR A 368 -4.30 -4.92 15.30
N PHE A 369 -3.22 -4.64 14.57
CA PHE A 369 -1.87 -5.11 14.85
C PHE A 369 -0.86 -3.96 14.83
N ALA A 370 0.28 -4.18 15.45
CA ALA A 370 1.48 -3.39 15.24
C ALA A 370 2.57 -4.25 14.57
N ALA A 371 3.44 -3.59 13.82
CA ALA A 371 4.68 -4.15 13.31
C ALA A 371 5.76 -3.06 13.29
N PRO A 372 7.06 -3.43 13.25
CA PRO A 372 8.12 -2.43 13.12
C PRO A 372 7.92 -1.52 11.91
N GLY A 373 8.12 -0.24 12.10
CA GLY A 373 8.01 0.77 11.04
C GLY A 373 9.03 1.89 11.18
N GLU A 374 10.16 1.62 11.84
CA GLU A 374 11.26 2.57 12.00
C GLU A 374 12.56 2.00 11.45
N GLY A 375 13.12 2.65 10.43
CA GLY A 375 14.38 2.26 9.81
C GLY A 375 14.31 0.89 9.13
N VAL A 376 13.18 0.55 8.54
CA VAL A 376 12.97 -0.73 7.84
C VAL A 376 13.72 -0.74 6.53
N ILE A 377 14.68 -1.63 6.40
CA ILE A 377 15.51 -1.78 5.20
C ILE A 377 14.75 -2.60 4.15
N THR A 378 14.64 -2.05 2.94
CA THR A 378 13.87 -2.67 1.86
C THR A 378 14.42 -2.31 0.49
N THR A 379 13.85 -2.91 -0.57
CA THR A 379 14.17 -2.61 -1.97
C THR A 379 13.79 -1.19 -2.35
N TYR A 380 14.50 -0.62 -3.32
CA TYR A 380 14.23 0.70 -3.90
C TYR A 380 14.50 0.64 -5.42
N PRO A 381 13.79 1.43 -6.26
CA PRO A 381 13.93 1.37 -7.71
C PRO A 381 15.38 1.46 -8.21
N GLY A 382 15.63 0.84 -9.37
CA GLY A 382 16.97 0.78 -9.97
C GLY A 382 17.87 -0.29 -9.37
N GLY A 383 17.32 -1.30 -8.69
CA GLY A 383 18.08 -2.36 -8.03
C GLY A 383 18.70 -1.93 -6.69
N ASN A 384 18.25 -0.80 -6.14
CA ASN A 384 18.77 -0.19 -4.93
C ASN A 384 18.02 -0.69 -3.67
N TYR A 385 18.52 -0.25 -2.51
CA TYR A 385 17.91 -0.50 -1.20
C TYR A 385 17.83 0.80 -0.40
N ALA A 386 16.78 0.95 0.41
CA ALA A 386 16.55 2.11 1.24
C ALA A 386 16.08 1.71 2.64
N ALA A 387 16.12 2.64 3.59
CA ALA A 387 15.47 2.52 4.89
C ALA A 387 14.27 3.47 4.95
N GLY A 388 13.14 2.98 5.48
CA GLY A 388 11.90 3.74 5.55
C GLY A 388 11.33 3.81 6.97
N TRP A 389 10.57 4.88 7.23
CA TRP A 389 9.85 5.14 8.48
C TRP A 389 8.38 5.43 8.16
N GLY A 390 7.46 4.79 8.87
CA GLY A 390 6.02 4.99 8.71
C GLY A 390 5.21 3.71 8.94
N THR A 391 3.91 3.86 9.19
CA THR A 391 2.95 2.75 9.21
C THR A 391 2.85 2.06 7.85
N SER A 392 3.22 2.76 6.78
CA SER A 392 3.35 2.22 5.42
C SER A 392 4.36 1.08 5.33
N PHE A 393 5.39 1.05 6.18
CA PHE A 393 6.41 -0.01 6.22
C PHE A 393 6.05 -1.13 7.21
N SER A 394 5.17 -0.86 8.17
CA SER A 394 4.59 -1.87 9.07
C SER A 394 3.53 -2.74 8.37
N THR A 395 2.70 -2.12 7.54
CA THR A 395 1.57 -2.74 6.84
C THR A 395 1.98 -3.93 5.97
N PRO A 396 2.99 -3.83 5.09
CA PRO A 396 3.43 -4.96 4.27
C PRO A 396 4.08 -6.09 5.08
N MET A 397 4.58 -5.84 6.29
CA MET A 397 5.02 -6.92 7.19
C MET A 397 3.85 -7.82 7.61
N VAL A 398 2.70 -7.22 7.94
CA VAL A 398 1.49 -7.96 8.28
C VAL A 398 0.91 -8.63 7.05
N ALA A 399 0.98 -8.00 5.86
CA ALA A 399 0.56 -8.62 4.61
C ALA A 399 1.41 -9.85 4.25
N GLY A 400 2.72 -9.78 4.41
CA GLY A 400 3.60 -10.94 4.29
C GLY A 400 3.30 -12.03 5.34
N ALA A 401 3.01 -11.63 6.59
CA ALA A 401 2.60 -12.57 7.63
C ALA A 401 1.30 -13.32 7.27
N ALA A 402 0.33 -12.63 6.66
CA ALA A 402 -0.88 -13.26 6.14
C ALA A 402 -0.57 -14.31 5.07
N ALA A 403 0.40 -14.06 4.18
CA ALA A 403 0.84 -15.03 3.18
C ALA A 403 1.54 -16.26 3.81
N LEU A 404 2.24 -16.11 4.94
CA LEU A 404 2.75 -17.25 5.72
C LEU A 404 1.62 -18.10 6.30
N VAL A 405 0.58 -17.46 6.83
CA VAL A 405 -0.63 -18.18 7.33
C VAL A 405 -1.31 -18.93 6.19
N LEU A 406 -1.46 -18.33 5.02
CA LEU A 406 -2.05 -18.95 3.82
C LEU A 406 -1.24 -20.17 3.34
N GLN A 407 0.08 -20.18 3.48
CA GLN A 407 0.87 -21.38 3.17
C GLN A 407 0.59 -22.51 4.15
N ALA A 408 0.45 -22.21 5.45
CA ALA A 408 0.13 -23.21 6.47
C ALA A 408 -1.33 -23.69 6.37
N ARG A 409 -2.25 -22.81 6.00
CA ARG A 409 -3.70 -23.07 5.89
C ARG A 409 -4.30 -22.34 4.68
N PRO A 410 -4.26 -22.94 3.47
CA PRO A 410 -4.68 -22.26 2.24
C PRO A 410 -6.15 -21.83 2.20
N ALA A 411 -7.03 -22.46 2.97
CA ALA A 411 -8.45 -22.12 3.04
C ALA A 411 -8.80 -21.05 4.11
N SER A 412 -7.79 -20.43 4.73
CA SER A 412 -8.01 -19.39 5.75
C SER A 412 -8.74 -18.20 5.19
N LYS A 413 -9.80 -17.79 5.87
CA LYS A 413 -10.54 -16.56 5.62
C LYS A 413 -9.88 -15.37 6.34
N PRO A 414 -10.24 -14.11 6.05
CA PRO A 414 -9.66 -12.95 6.72
C PRO A 414 -9.67 -13.03 8.25
N GLY A 415 -10.78 -13.48 8.85
CA GLY A 415 -10.89 -13.68 10.30
C GLY A 415 -9.98 -14.78 10.85
N ASP A 416 -9.74 -15.85 10.09
CA ASP A 416 -8.83 -16.92 10.49
C ASP A 416 -7.38 -16.44 10.50
N ILE A 417 -7.01 -15.58 9.52
CA ILE A 417 -5.69 -14.96 9.44
C ILE A 417 -5.49 -14.00 10.62
N THR A 418 -6.49 -13.17 10.94
CA THR A 418 -6.46 -12.30 12.12
C THR A 418 -6.26 -13.11 13.40
N ASN A 419 -7.03 -14.19 13.59
CA ASN A 419 -6.91 -15.06 14.76
C ASN A 419 -5.55 -15.75 14.83
N ALA A 420 -5.01 -16.22 13.70
CA ALA A 420 -3.71 -16.86 13.65
C ALA A 420 -2.59 -15.88 14.06
N LEU A 421 -2.65 -14.64 13.62
CA LEU A 421 -1.65 -13.60 13.91
C LEU A 421 -1.84 -12.94 15.30
N SER A 422 -2.90 -13.27 16.06
CA SER A 422 -3.20 -12.62 17.35
C SER A 422 -2.26 -13.01 18.51
N LYS A 423 -1.29 -13.92 18.27
CA LYS A 423 -0.22 -14.22 19.22
C LYS A 423 0.88 -13.17 19.10
N THR A 424 0.82 -12.16 19.94
CA THR A 424 1.54 -10.90 19.79
C THR A 424 2.28 -10.50 21.06
N LYS A 425 3.18 -9.52 20.92
CA LYS A 425 3.72 -8.77 22.04
C LYS A 425 2.83 -7.56 22.28
N GLN A 426 2.21 -7.48 23.44
CA GLN A 426 1.31 -6.38 23.79
C GLN A 426 2.03 -5.03 23.80
N ILE A 427 1.41 -4.05 23.16
CA ILE A 427 1.77 -2.63 23.21
C ILE A 427 0.48 -1.87 23.49
N SER A 428 0.51 -0.93 24.46
CA SER A 428 -0.67 -0.15 24.82
C SER A 428 -1.27 0.60 23.64
N ASP A 429 -2.60 0.53 23.52
CA ASP A 429 -3.39 1.18 22.46
C ASP A 429 -3.07 0.74 21.01
N MET A 430 -2.40 -0.41 20.84
CA MET A 430 -2.00 -0.95 19.55
C MET A 430 -2.71 -2.27 19.21
N GLY A 431 -4.00 -2.38 19.50
CA GLY A 431 -4.82 -3.55 19.21
C GLY A 431 -4.31 -4.81 19.90
N TYR A 432 -4.07 -5.87 19.13
CA TYR A 432 -3.43 -7.08 19.65
C TYR A 432 -1.97 -6.85 20.07
N GLY A 433 -1.32 -5.80 19.55
CA GLY A 433 0.10 -5.48 19.77
C GLY A 433 0.97 -5.86 18.56
N ARG A 434 2.30 -5.88 18.76
CA ARG A 434 3.27 -6.21 17.71
C ARG A 434 3.23 -7.72 17.40
N ILE A 435 3.10 -8.06 16.09
CA ILE A 435 3.05 -9.45 15.63
C ILE A 435 4.29 -10.25 16.07
N ASP A 436 4.10 -11.47 16.51
CA ASP A 436 5.15 -12.45 16.81
C ASP A 436 4.94 -13.66 15.88
N LEU A 437 5.71 -13.74 14.82
CA LEU A 437 5.54 -14.76 13.78
C LEU A 437 5.86 -16.16 14.29
N TYR A 438 6.86 -16.30 15.17
CA TYR A 438 7.18 -17.60 15.74
C TYR A 438 6.02 -18.15 16.57
N GLN A 439 5.46 -17.33 17.48
CA GLN A 439 4.33 -17.75 18.30
C GLN A 439 3.09 -18.07 17.45
N SER A 440 2.80 -17.21 16.49
CA SER A 440 1.64 -17.32 15.61
C SER A 440 1.69 -18.60 14.76
N LEU A 441 2.81 -18.83 14.07
CA LEU A 441 2.95 -19.95 13.13
C LEU A 441 3.16 -21.28 13.84
N MET A 442 3.90 -21.33 14.95
CA MET A 442 4.02 -22.54 15.75
C MET A 442 2.68 -23.00 16.32
N ASN A 443 1.86 -22.09 16.82
CA ASN A 443 0.52 -22.41 17.29
C ASN A 443 -0.36 -22.95 16.15
N LEU A 444 -0.20 -22.41 14.94
CA LEU A 444 -0.94 -22.82 13.76
C LEU A 444 -0.58 -24.25 13.31
N VAL A 445 0.73 -24.56 13.25
CA VAL A 445 1.24 -25.85 12.80
C VAL A 445 0.95 -26.95 13.83
N ASN A 446 1.15 -26.69 15.12
CA ASN A 446 0.91 -27.65 16.20
C ASN A 446 -0.57 -28.06 16.31
N ASN A 447 -1.50 -27.10 16.13
CA ASN A 447 -2.93 -27.39 16.16
C ASN A 447 -3.44 -28.14 14.91
N SER A 448 -2.66 -28.18 13.82
CA SER A 448 -3.00 -29.01 12.64
C SER A 448 -2.71 -30.47 12.82
N GLY A 449 -1.80 -30.85 13.73
CA GLY A 449 -1.47 -32.23 14.07
C GLY A 449 -2.49 -32.95 14.95
N THR A 450 -3.32 -32.19 15.69
CA THR A 450 -4.26 -32.78 16.69
C THR A 450 -5.59 -33.23 16.07
N THR A 451 -5.95 -32.78 14.88
CA THR A 451 -7.21 -33.16 14.20
C THR A 451 -7.11 -34.47 13.40
N ALA A 452 -5.90 -34.99 13.18
CA ALA A 452 -5.68 -36.22 12.42
C ALA A 452 -5.73 -37.53 13.28
N SER A 453 -5.78 -37.43 14.62
CA SER A 453 -5.64 -38.61 15.52
C SER A 453 -6.93 -39.09 16.20
N THR A 454 -8.11 -38.56 15.86
CA THR A 454 -9.37 -38.96 16.51
C THR A 454 -10.36 -39.70 15.60
N SER A 455 -9.93 -40.25 14.46
CA SER A 455 -10.74 -41.13 13.62
C SER A 455 -10.12 -42.54 13.54
N GLY A 456 -9.92 -43.16 14.67
CA GLY A 456 -9.43 -44.53 14.74
C GLY A 456 -9.94 -45.24 15.98
N THR A 457 -10.80 -46.25 15.74
CA THR A 457 -11.24 -47.31 16.63
C THR A 457 -12.38 -47.01 17.62
N SER A 458 -13.61 -47.31 17.19
CA SER A 458 -14.53 -48.04 17.99
C SER A 458 -15.10 -49.18 17.14
N GLY A 459 -14.37 -50.27 17.06
CA GLY A 459 -14.89 -51.58 16.69
C GLY A 459 -15.04 -52.40 17.95
N LYS A 460 -16.26 -52.64 18.36
CA LYS A 460 -16.80 -53.92 18.85
C LYS A 460 -18.30 -53.76 19.02
#